data_a51f112541e1ac3c0d9b843c471be950
#
_entry.id   a51f112541e1ac3c0d9b843c471be950
#
_cell.length_a   1.000
_cell.length_b   1.000
_cell.length_c   1.000
_cell.angle_alpha   90.00
_cell.angle_beta   90.00
_cell.angle_gamma   90.00
#
_symmetry.space_group_name_H-M   'P 1'
#
loop_
_entity.id
_entity.type
_entity.pdbx_description
1 polymer ?
#
loop_
_entity_poly.entity_id
_entity_poly.type
_entity_poly.pdbx_seq_one_letter_code
_entity_poly.pdbx_strand_id
1 'polypeptide(L)'
;MREQPLKHGSRTRIKICGLTRLEDIQAVNQAKPDFCRIHCRISKKQKKRHRGAQLRRLSGKKLDESILPVGVFVNAPVELPAQLLNEGTIALAQLHGQEDENYIRQLKTMTDQLLIKAFSIKTEADIKQAIRSEADYILLDQGAGGTGETFDWSLVPAIKRPWFLAGGLGCENLESAIHLLHPWAVDLSSSVETDGHKDPDKILEAVYDRKEHKGGIITCQKEDSASMADSTSRKH
;
A
#
# COMPACT_ATOMS: atom_id res chain seq x y z
N MET A 1 -5.70 13.58 -22.37
CA MET A 1 -7.00 13.23 -21.73
C MET A 1 -6.64 12.43 -20.51
N ARG A 2 -6.90 12.96 -19.30
CA ARG A 2 -6.70 12.16 -18.07
C ARG A 2 -7.63 10.96 -18.16
N GLU A 3 -7.06 9.75 -18.16
CA GLU A 3 -7.88 8.55 -18.03
C GLU A 3 -8.66 8.66 -16.72
N GLN A 4 -9.97 8.36 -16.80
CA GLN A 4 -10.83 8.39 -15.63
C GLN A 4 -10.25 7.48 -14.55
N PRO A 5 -10.33 7.86 -13.25
CA PRO A 5 -9.89 7.00 -12.16
C PRO A 5 -10.49 5.62 -12.37
N LEU A 6 -9.62 4.59 -12.25
CA LEU A 6 -9.96 3.17 -12.45
C LEU A 6 -11.37 2.92 -11.88
N LYS A 7 -12.33 2.56 -12.76
CA LYS A 7 -13.76 2.46 -12.42
C LYS A 7 -13.99 1.76 -11.10
N HIS A 8 -14.95 2.24 -10.31
CA HIS A 8 -15.44 1.54 -9.13
C HIS A 8 -15.81 0.10 -9.51
N GLY A 9 -14.89 -0.84 -9.29
CA GLY A 9 -15.15 -2.25 -9.43
C GLY A 9 -15.90 -2.76 -8.21
N SER A 10 -16.52 -3.92 -8.32
CA SER A 10 -17.29 -4.55 -7.25
C SER A 10 -16.43 -5.06 -6.06
N ARG A 11 -15.10 -4.87 -6.08
CA ARG A 11 -14.18 -5.32 -5.01
C ARG A 11 -13.23 -4.21 -4.56
N THR A 12 -12.85 -4.24 -3.30
CA THR A 12 -11.76 -3.41 -2.76
C THR A 12 -10.43 -3.89 -3.35
N ARG A 13 -9.58 -2.97 -3.81
CA ARG A 13 -8.25 -3.25 -4.35
C ARG A 13 -7.21 -3.42 -3.25
N ILE A 14 -6.10 -4.06 -3.59
CA ILE A 14 -4.99 -4.29 -2.65
C ILE A 14 -3.71 -3.67 -3.17
N LYS A 15 -3.04 -2.94 -2.31
CA LYS A 15 -1.67 -2.47 -2.48
C LYS A 15 -0.75 -3.17 -1.49
N ILE A 16 0.36 -3.72 -1.96
CA ILE A 16 1.43 -4.27 -1.11
C ILE A 16 2.59 -3.26 -1.07
N CYS A 17 2.87 -2.77 0.14
CA CYS A 17 3.87 -1.73 0.35
C CYS A 17 5.20 -2.32 0.84
N GLY A 18 6.34 -1.75 0.37
CA GLY A 18 7.64 -2.01 0.98
C GLY A 18 8.42 -3.20 0.41
N LEU A 19 8.26 -3.53 -0.88
CA LEU A 19 9.06 -4.56 -1.54
C LEU A 19 10.52 -4.10 -1.67
N THR A 20 11.47 -4.92 -1.22
CA THR A 20 12.90 -4.59 -1.18
C THR A 20 13.79 -5.62 -1.84
N ARG A 21 13.32 -6.86 -1.99
CA ARG A 21 14.08 -8.02 -2.48
C ARG A 21 13.46 -8.54 -3.79
N LEU A 22 14.20 -9.41 -4.49
CA LEU A 22 13.70 -10.10 -5.69
C LEU A 22 12.60 -11.11 -5.34
N GLU A 23 12.74 -11.77 -4.21
CA GLU A 23 11.77 -12.72 -3.67
C GLU A 23 10.43 -12.04 -3.43
N ASP A 24 10.45 -10.78 -2.96
CA ASP A 24 9.24 -9.98 -2.77
C ASP A 24 8.52 -9.75 -4.11
N ILE A 25 9.27 -9.51 -5.21
CA ILE A 25 8.71 -9.37 -6.56
C ILE A 25 8.11 -10.69 -7.05
N GLN A 26 8.75 -11.83 -6.77
CA GLN A 26 8.20 -13.14 -7.12
C GLN A 26 6.89 -13.41 -6.39
N ALA A 27 6.84 -13.11 -5.08
CA ALA A 27 5.63 -13.26 -4.26
C ALA A 27 4.46 -12.42 -4.80
N VAL A 28 4.67 -11.13 -5.10
CA VAL A 28 3.60 -10.28 -5.65
C VAL A 28 3.21 -10.69 -7.08
N ASN A 29 4.14 -11.19 -7.90
CA ASN A 29 3.81 -11.71 -9.23
C ASN A 29 2.92 -12.97 -9.15
N GLN A 30 3.10 -13.80 -8.15
CA GLN A 30 2.26 -14.96 -7.90
C GLN A 30 0.87 -14.53 -7.38
N ALA A 31 0.83 -13.63 -6.40
CA ALA A 31 -0.40 -13.18 -5.76
C ALA A 31 -1.22 -12.22 -6.63
N LYS A 32 -0.55 -11.40 -7.46
CA LYS A 32 -1.14 -10.37 -8.34
C LYS A 32 -2.05 -9.38 -7.59
N PRO A 33 -1.50 -8.60 -6.62
CA PRO A 33 -2.21 -7.45 -6.07
C PRO A 33 -2.44 -6.41 -7.15
N ASP A 34 -3.35 -5.46 -6.94
CA ASP A 34 -3.62 -4.38 -7.90
C ASP A 34 -2.45 -3.39 -7.98
N PHE A 35 -1.80 -3.14 -6.84
CA PHE A 35 -0.69 -2.19 -6.73
C PHE A 35 0.46 -2.77 -5.90
N CYS A 36 1.68 -2.30 -6.18
CA CYS A 36 2.81 -2.54 -5.29
C CYS A 36 3.70 -1.31 -5.16
N ARG A 37 4.33 -1.15 -3.99
CA ARG A 37 5.41 -0.19 -3.79
C ARG A 37 6.74 -0.91 -3.74
N ILE A 38 7.60 -0.64 -4.71
CA ILE A 38 8.98 -1.09 -4.69
C ILE A 38 9.81 -0.05 -3.93
N HIS A 39 10.43 -0.48 -2.83
CA HIS A 39 11.30 0.39 -2.04
C HIS A 39 12.69 0.45 -2.65
N CYS A 40 13.05 1.58 -3.21
CA CYS A 40 14.44 1.82 -3.62
C CYS A 40 15.25 2.29 -2.42
N ARG A 41 16.07 1.41 -1.83
CA ARG A 41 17.10 1.82 -0.88
C ARG A 41 18.11 2.71 -1.59
N ILE A 42 18.01 4.01 -1.34
CA ILE A 42 18.97 4.98 -1.84
C ILE A 42 19.89 5.32 -0.68
N SER A 43 21.15 4.88 -0.76
CA SER A 43 22.17 5.38 0.15
C SER A 43 22.36 6.89 -0.09
N LYS A 44 22.56 7.66 0.99
CA LYS A 44 22.79 9.12 0.92
C LYS A 44 23.95 9.53 -0.02
N LYS A 45 24.77 8.57 -0.46
CA LYS A 45 25.94 8.77 -1.36
C LYS A 45 25.63 8.59 -2.86
N GLN A 46 24.45 8.09 -3.25
CA GLN A 46 24.15 7.89 -4.68
C GLN A 46 23.50 9.13 -5.30
N LYS A 47 24.23 9.72 -6.27
CA LYS A 47 23.80 10.91 -7.03
C LYS A 47 22.49 10.68 -7.78
N LYS A 48 21.68 11.75 -7.95
CA LYS A 48 20.33 11.81 -8.57
C LYS A 48 20.09 10.94 -9.83
N ARG A 49 21.15 10.66 -10.63
CA ARG A 49 21.07 9.89 -11.89
C ARG A 49 20.71 8.40 -11.76
N HIS A 50 20.89 7.79 -10.58
CA HIS A 50 20.72 6.34 -10.42
C HIS A 50 19.36 5.93 -9.82
N ARG A 51 18.50 6.90 -9.41
CA ARG A 51 17.21 6.62 -8.74
C ARG A 51 16.23 5.90 -9.67
N GLY A 52 16.03 6.44 -10.88
CA GLY A 52 15.14 5.82 -11.86
C GLY A 52 15.65 4.50 -12.43
N ALA A 53 16.99 4.32 -12.52
CA ALA A 53 17.57 3.08 -13.03
C ALA A 53 17.38 1.88 -12.09
N GLN A 54 17.34 2.09 -10.76
CA GLN A 54 17.14 1.02 -9.79
C GLN A 54 15.66 0.62 -9.69
N LEU A 55 14.73 1.58 -9.75
CA LEU A 55 13.30 1.31 -9.92
C LEU A 55 13.05 0.53 -11.21
N ARG A 56 13.62 0.97 -12.33
CA ARG A 56 13.53 0.28 -13.62
C ARG A 56 14.17 -1.12 -13.62
N ARG A 57 15.22 -1.35 -12.84
CA ARG A 57 15.84 -2.68 -12.72
C ARG A 57 14.98 -3.68 -11.96
N LEU A 58 14.25 -3.22 -10.94
CA LEU A 58 13.37 -4.06 -10.14
C LEU A 58 11.98 -4.19 -10.77
N SER A 59 11.41 -3.11 -11.35
CA SER A 59 10.09 -3.13 -11.99
C SER A 59 10.13 -3.50 -13.49
N GLY A 60 11.15 -3.07 -14.23
CA GLY A 60 11.12 -3.01 -15.70
C GLY A 60 11.17 -4.34 -16.46
N LYS A 61 11.50 -5.48 -15.83
CA LYS A 61 11.51 -6.81 -16.50
C LYS A 61 11.02 -7.96 -15.62
N LYS A 62 10.58 -7.67 -14.39
CA LYS A 62 10.25 -8.71 -13.41
C LYS A 62 8.88 -8.56 -12.77
N LEU A 63 8.27 -7.39 -12.79
CA LEU A 63 6.92 -7.18 -12.28
C LEU A 63 5.91 -7.57 -13.35
N ASP A 64 4.88 -8.33 -12.98
CA ASP A 64 3.76 -8.70 -13.86
C ASP A 64 3.03 -7.41 -14.29
N GLU A 65 2.68 -7.31 -15.57
CA GLU A 65 2.08 -6.12 -16.19
C GLU A 65 0.71 -5.75 -15.60
N SER A 66 0.04 -6.72 -14.97
CA SER A 66 -1.23 -6.46 -14.29
C SER A 66 -1.08 -5.70 -12.96
N ILE A 67 0.14 -5.58 -12.42
CA ILE A 67 0.43 -4.94 -11.14
C ILE A 67 0.94 -3.53 -11.37
N LEU A 68 0.23 -2.53 -10.85
CA LEU A 68 0.59 -1.12 -11.01
C LEU A 68 1.67 -0.70 -9.98
N PRO A 69 2.89 -0.30 -10.44
CA PRO A 69 3.93 0.17 -9.54
C PRO A 69 3.63 1.58 -9.01
N VAL A 70 3.69 1.75 -7.69
CA VAL A 70 3.51 3.03 -7.01
C VAL A 70 4.84 3.55 -6.48
N GLY A 71 5.22 4.75 -6.88
CA GLY A 71 6.35 5.48 -6.30
C GLY A 71 5.91 6.25 -5.07
N VAL A 72 6.62 6.11 -3.93
CA VAL A 72 6.33 6.88 -2.71
C VAL A 72 7.40 7.93 -2.50
N PHE A 73 6.96 9.17 -2.32
CA PHE A 73 7.78 10.36 -2.18
C PHE A 73 7.52 11.04 -0.84
N VAL A 74 8.57 11.54 -0.23
CA VAL A 74 8.51 12.32 1.02
C VAL A 74 9.32 13.59 0.79
N ASN A 75 8.64 14.72 0.64
CA ASN A 75 9.23 16.03 0.42
C ASN A 75 10.26 16.04 -0.74
N ALA A 76 9.95 15.33 -1.81
CA ALA A 76 10.81 15.27 -2.99
C ALA A 76 10.64 16.54 -3.85
N PRO A 77 11.69 16.97 -4.58
CA PRO A 77 11.51 17.97 -5.65
C PRO A 77 10.46 17.49 -6.66
N VAL A 78 9.57 18.38 -7.09
CA VAL A 78 8.39 18.05 -7.92
C VAL A 78 8.75 17.42 -9.27
N GLU A 79 9.94 17.71 -9.78
CA GLU A 79 10.46 17.16 -11.02
C GLU A 79 10.71 15.65 -10.94
N LEU A 80 10.99 15.12 -9.74
CA LEU A 80 11.33 13.71 -9.59
C LEU A 80 10.12 12.80 -9.80
N PRO A 81 8.98 12.98 -9.08
CA PRO A 81 7.78 12.19 -9.37
C PRO A 81 7.26 12.43 -10.80
N ALA A 82 7.29 13.67 -11.31
CA ALA A 82 6.88 13.97 -12.67
C ALA A 82 7.70 13.18 -13.71
N GLN A 83 9.00 13.17 -13.56
CA GLN A 83 9.90 12.42 -14.46
C GLN A 83 9.58 10.91 -14.44
N LEU A 84 9.46 10.29 -13.26
CA LEU A 84 9.23 8.85 -13.13
C LEU A 84 7.85 8.43 -13.66
N LEU A 85 6.83 9.28 -13.50
CA LEU A 85 5.50 9.08 -14.06
C LEU A 85 5.52 9.16 -15.59
N ASN A 86 6.12 10.21 -16.15
CA ASN A 86 6.17 10.45 -17.60
C ASN A 86 7.04 9.42 -18.32
N GLU A 87 8.07 8.87 -17.65
CA GLU A 87 8.89 7.77 -18.16
C GLU A 87 8.18 6.39 -18.06
N GLY A 88 7.01 6.31 -17.44
CA GLY A 88 6.31 5.04 -17.18
C GLY A 88 7.05 4.11 -16.20
N THR A 89 8.01 4.65 -15.42
CA THR A 89 8.72 3.87 -14.39
C THR A 89 7.81 3.51 -13.22
N ILE A 90 6.86 4.39 -12.92
CA ILE A 90 5.78 4.19 -11.96
C ILE A 90 4.45 4.56 -12.63
N ALA A 91 3.37 3.91 -12.22
CA ALA A 91 2.04 4.18 -12.71
C ALA A 91 1.34 5.27 -11.88
N LEU A 92 1.64 5.35 -10.58
CA LEU A 92 1.09 6.35 -9.66
C LEU A 92 2.20 6.90 -8.76
N ALA A 93 2.07 8.18 -8.38
CA ALA A 93 2.92 8.79 -7.35
C ALA A 93 2.12 8.99 -6.06
N GLN A 94 2.62 8.41 -4.96
CA GLN A 94 2.09 8.62 -3.63
C GLN A 94 2.95 9.66 -2.90
N LEU A 95 2.33 10.79 -2.56
CA LEU A 95 2.93 11.88 -1.80
C LEU A 95 2.68 11.64 -0.32
N HIS A 96 3.72 11.31 0.44
CA HIS A 96 3.62 10.85 1.84
C HIS A 96 4.41 11.72 2.81
N GLY A 97 4.73 12.95 2.43
CA GLY A 97 5.37 13.96 3.25
C GLY A 97 4.46 15.16 3.48
N GLN A 98 5.07 16.35 3.51
CA GLN A 98 4.41 17.63 3.73
C GLN A 98 3.99 18.32 2.41
N GLU A 99 3.91 17.56 1.30
CA GLU A 99 3.47 18.10 0.02
C GLU A 99 2.05 18.68 0.15
N ASP A 100 1.93 19.98 -0.06
CA ASP A 100 0.68 20.74 0.03
C ASP A 100 -0.08 20.78 -1.32
N GLU A 101 -1.22 21.45 -1.34
CA GLU A 101 -2.04 21.59 -2.54
C GLU A 101 -1.33 22.39 -3.65
N ASN A 102 -0.39 23.29 -3.32
CA ASN A 102 0.43 23.98 -4.32
C ASN A 102 1.37 23.03 -5.02
N TYR A 103 2.02 22.13 -4.25
CA TYR A 103 2.86 21.08 -4.81
C TYR A 103 2.04 20.16 -5.72
N ILE A 104 0.84 19.74 -5.30
CA ILE A 104 -0.04 18.86 -6.09
C ILE A 104 -0.43 19.56 -7.40
N ARG A 105 -0.85 20.83 -7.35
CA ARG A 105 -1.18 21.60 -8.56
C ARG A 105 0.02 21.72 -9.51
N GLN A 106 1.20 22.06 -8.98
CA GLN A 106 2.42 22.13 -9.77
C GLN A 106 2.74 20.79 -10.43
N LEU A 107 2.67 19.67 -9.69
CA LEU A 107 2.91 18.34 -10.25
C LEU A 107 1.91 18.02 -11.36
N LYS A 108 0.63 18.38 -11.19
CA LYS A 108 -0.43 18.19 -12.20
C LYS A 108 -0.24 19.03 -13.46
N THR A 109 0.58 20.09 -13.45
CA THR A 109 0.97 20.79 -14.70
C THR A 109 2.09 20.06 -15.46
N MET A 110 2.80 19.13 -14.81
CA MET A 110 3.96 18.43 -15.38
C MET A 110 3.62 17.01 -15.83
N THR A 111 2.49 16.44 -15.40
CA THR A 111 2.06 15.08 -15.74
C THR A 111 0.54 14.95 -15.71
N ASP A 112 0.00 14.10 -16.58
CA ASP A 112 -1.41 13.70 -16.58
C ASP A 112 -1.67 12.44 -15.72
N GLN A 113 -0.61 11.84 -15.14
CA GLN A 113 -0.72 10.61 -14.38
C GLN A 113 -1.38 10.85 -13.00
N LEU A 114 -1.91 9.77 -12.41
CA LEU A 114 -2.70 9.81 -11.19
C LEU A 114 -1.83 9.95 -9.94
N LEU A 115 -2.30 10.76 -8.99
CA LEU A 115 -1.63 11.08 -7.74
C LEU A 115 -2.41 10.57 -6.54
N ILE A 116 -1.70 10.00 -5.57
CA ILE A 116 -2.21 9.65 -4.25
C ILE A 116 -1.60 10.62 -3.24
N LYS A 117 -2.40 11.30 -2.42
CA LYS A 117 -1.90 12.06 -1.26
C LYS A 117 -2.23 11.31 0.02
N ALA A 118 -1.20 11.00 0.79
CA ALA A 118 -1.33 10.35 2.10
C ALA A 118 -1.52 11.40 3.20
N PHE A 119 -2.42 11.11 4.12
CA PHE A 119 -2.75 11.92 5.29
C PHE A 119 -2.64 11.07 6.55
N SER A 120 -1.94 11.58 7.56
CA SER A 120 -1.92 11.01 8.90
C SER A 120 -3.19 11.44 9.63
N ILE A 121 -4.01 10.47 10.01
CA ILE A 121 -5.33 10.70 10.63
C ILE A 121 -5.22 10.54 12.13
N LYS A 122 -5.52 11.62 12.85
CA LYS A 122 -5.63 11.66 14.31
C LYS A 122 -6.96 12.23 14.75
N THR A 123 -7.56 13.08 13.91
CA THR A 123 -8.79 13.81 14.23
C THR A 123 -9.73 13.83 13.03
N GLU A 124 -11.00 14.14 13.29
CA GLU A 124 -11.98 14.37 12.23
C GLU A 124 -11.58 15.52 11.28
N ALA A 125 -10.84 16.52 11.78
CA ALA A 125 -10.36 17.63 10.98
C ALA A 125 -9.37 17.17 9.91
N ASP A 126 -8.50 16.18 10.21
CA ASP A 126 -7.55 15.60 9.28
C ASP A 126 -8.29 14.91 8.11
N ILE A 127 -9.37 14.20 8.42
CA ILE A 127 -10.20 13.55 7.40
C ILE A 127 -10.89 14.58 6.51
N LYS A 128 -11.43 15.66 7.10
CA LYS A 128 -12.04 16.76 6.34
C LYS A 128 -11.01 17.43 5.42
N GLN A 129 -9.78 17.59 5.87
CA GLN A 129 -8.67 18.08 5.03
C GLN A 129 -8.37 17.11 3.90
N ALA A 130 -8.23 15.82 4.19
CA ALA A 130 -7.96 14.79 3.19
C ALA A 130 -9.02 14.78 2.07
N ILE A 131 -10.31 14.82 2.44
CA ILE A 131 -11.43 14.81 1.48
C ILE A 131 -11.37 16.01 0.50
N ARG A 132 -10.82 17.15 0.94
CA ARG A 132 -10.72 18.38 0.13
C ARG A 132 -9.50 18.41 -0.79
N SER A 133 -8.57 17.46 -0.64
CA SER A 133 -7.36 17.44 -1.46
C SER A 133 -7.65 17.35 -2.96
N GLU A 134 -6.84 18.04 -3.74
CA GLU A 134 -6.90 18.02 -5.21
C GLU A 134 -6.20 16.80 -5.82
N ALA A 135 -5.58 15.91 -5.02
CA ALA A 135 -5.04 14.65 -5.50
C ALA A 135 -6.16 13.76 -6.07
N ASP A 136 -5.85 12.85 -7.00
CA ASP A 136 -6.84 11.97 -7.61
C ASP A 136 -7.35 10.93 -6.61
N TYR A 137 -6.46 10.44 -5.76
CA TYR A 137 -6.75 9.56 -4.63
C TYR A 137 -6.25 10.17 -3.34
N ILE A 138 -6.93 9.85 -2.23
CA ILE A 138 -6.41 10.10 -0.89
C ILE A 138 -6.09 8.77 -0.22
N LEU A 139 -5.09 8.76 0.65
CA LEU A 139 -4.75 7.63 1.50
C LEU A 139 -4.83 8.09 2.95
N LEU A 140 -5.67 7.43 3.72
CA LEU A 140 -5.83 7.66 5.16
C LEU A 140 -4.97 6.66 5.91
N ASP A 141 -3.98 7.14 6.67
CA ASP A 141 -3.02 6.34 7.44
C ASP A 141 -3.05 6.79 8.90
N GLN A 142 -2.83 5.89 9.83
CA GLN A 142 -2.68 6.23 11.25
C GLN A 142 -1.46 7.14 11.52
N GLY A 143 -0.47 7.12 10.64
CA GLY A 143 0.68 8.04 10.68
C GLY A 143 1.89 7.56 11.47
N ALA A 144 1.77 6.58 12.35
CA ALA A 144 2.90 5.93 13.02
C ALA A 144 3.17 4.58 12.35
N GLY A 145 3.78 4.60 11.16
CA GLY A 145 4.02 3.40 10.38
C GLY A 145 4.71 2.28 11.18
N GLY A 146 4.16 1.06 11.13
CA GLY A 146 4.76 -0.12 11.76
C GLY A 146 4.38 -0.39 13.21
N THR A 147 3.51 0.41 13.84
CA THR A 147 3.05 0.17 15.23
C THR A 147 1.98 -0.93 15.32
N GLY A 148 1.35 -1.30 14.21
CA GLY A 148 0.23 -2.26 14.19
C GLY A 148 -1.09 -1.68 14.72
N GLU A 149 -1.10 -0.42 15.15
CA GLU A 149 -2.32 0.24 15.64
C GLU A 149 -3.12 0.83 14.48
N THR A 150 -4.43 0.87 14.61
CA THR A 150 -5.36 1.56 13.70
C THR A 150 -5.81 2.88 14.32
N PHE A 151 -6.14 3.87 13.49
CA PHE A 151 -6.88 5.03 13.99
C PHE A 151 -8.36 4.68 14.23
N ASP A 152 -9.07 5.55 14.96
CA ASP A 152 -10.50 5.35 15.21
C ASP A 152 -11.31 5.45 13.90
N TRP A 153 -11.75 4.31 13.40
CA TRP A 153 -12.50 4.21 12.14
C TRP A 153 -13.89 4.84 12.22
N SER A 154 -14.43 5.05 13.43
CA SER A 154 -15.72 5.73 13.61
C SER A 154 -15.69 7.20 13.18
N LEU A 155 -14.48 7.77 13.07
CA LEU A 155 -14.27 9.13 12.56
C LEU A 155 -14.47 9.23 11.04
N VAL A 156 -14.44 8.11 10.29
CA VAL A 156 -14.47 8.13 8.82
C VAL A 156 -15.91 8.25 8.33
N PRO A 157 -16.29 9.39 7.73
CA PRO A 157 -17.62 9.55 7.13
C PRO A 157 -17.69 8.77 5.81
N ALA A 158 -18.88 8.70 5.22
CA ALA A 158 -19.03 8.19 3.86
C ALA A 158 -18.25 9.06 2.85
N ILE A 159 -17.15 8.53 2.33
CA ILE A 159 -16.28 9.22 1.36
C ILE A 159 -16.73 8.88 -0.06
N LYS A 160 -17.12 9.91 -0.84
CA LYS A 160 -17.68 9.74 -2.21
C LYS A 160 -16.63 9.67 -3.33
N ARG A 161 -15.36 9.74 -3.00
CA ARG A 161 -14.23 9.65 -3.95
C ARG A 161 -13.44 8.36 -3.70
N PRO A 162 -12.66 7.85 -4.68
CA PRO A 162 -11.79 6.71 -4.44
C PRO A 162 -10.70 7.06 -3.42
N TRP A 163 -10.49 6.16 -2.44
CA TRP A 163 -9.55 6.37 -1.37
C TRP A 163 -8.93 5.05 -0.87
N PHE A 164 -7.75 5.15 -0.31
CA PHE A 164 -7.00 4.05 0.28
C PHE A 164 -7.09 4.10 1.80
N LEU A 165 -7.29 2.95 2.42
CA LEU A 165 -7.13 2.75 3.85
C LEU A 165 -5.76 2.13 4.12
N ALA A 166 -5.00 2.70 5.05
CA ALA A 166 -3.70 2.24 5.50
C ALA A 166 -3.58 2.34 7.02
N GLY A 167 -2.48 1.81 7.58
CA GLY A 167 -2.16 1.86 9.01
C GLY A 167 -2.80 0.74 9.80
N GLY A 168 -1.97 -0.16 10.35
CA GLY A 168 -2.39 -1.24 11.24
C GLY A 168 -3.34 -2.28 10.64
N LEU A 169 -3.45 -2.36 9.31
CA LEU A 169 -4.28 -3.36 8.64
C LEU A 169 -3.57 -4.70 8.59
N GLY A 170 -4.23 -5.75 9.04
CA GLY A 170 -3.77 -7.14 9.03
C GLY A 170 -4.93 -8.11 8.91
N CYS A 171 -4.65 -9.42 8.86
CA CYS A 171 -5.66 -10.46 8.68
C CYS A 171 -6.77 -10.38 9.77
N GLU A 172 -6.41 -9.95 10.98
CA GLU A 172 -7.32 -9.86 12.12
C GLU A 172 -8.38 -8.76 12.00
N ASN A 173 -8.16 -7.73 11.18
CA ASN A 173 -9.06 -6.57 11.11
C ASN A 173 -9.43 -6.14 9.67
N LEU A 174 -8.75 -6.69 8.67
CA LEU A 174 -8.87 -6.28 7.27
C LEU A 174 -10.30 -6.45 6.73
N GLU A 175 -10.95 -7.56 7.02
CA GLU A 175 -12.34 -7.83 6.61
C GLU A 175 -13.30 -6.83 7.24
N SER A 176 -13.19 -6.64 8.57
CA SER A 176 -14.01 -5.69 9.30
C SER A 176 -13.84 -4.26 8.78
N ALA A 177 -12.59 -3.85 8.50
CA ALA A 177 -12.28 -2.54 7.93
C ALA A 177 -12.97 -2.32 6.59
N ILE A 178 -12.98 -3.34 5.73
CA ILE A 178 -13.57 -3.24 4.41
C ILE A 178 -15.10 -3.22 4.48
N HIS A 179 -15.68 -4.06 5.31
CA HIS A 179 -17.14 -4.09 5.50
C HIS A 179 -17.66 -2.81 6.13
N LEU A 180 -16.92 -2.23 7.06
CA LEU A 180 -17.34 -1.01 7.73
C LEU A 180 -17.16 0.25 6.88
N LEU A 181 -16.00 0.36 6.21
CA LEU A 181 -15.57 1.61 5.60
C LEU A 181 -15.70 1.64 4.08
N HIS A 182 -15.84 0.48 3.45
CA HIS A 182 -15.90 0.33 1.98
C HIS A 182 -14.81 1.12 1.24
N PRO A 183 -13.52 1.01 1.62
CA PRO A 183 -12.45 1.73 0.94
C PRO A 183 -12.32 1.23 -0.50
N TRP A 184 -11.93 2.12 -1.41
CA TRP A 184 -11.64 1.75 -2.78
C TRP A 184 -10.43 0.81 -2.89
N ALA A 185 -9.44 1.00 -2.01
CA ALA A 185 -8.27 0.14 -1.86
C ALA A 185 -7.79 0.08 -0.41
N VAL A 186 -7.02 -0.97 -0.09
CA VAL A 186 -6.28 -1.10 1.17
C VAL A 186 -4.78 -1.18 0.89
N ASP A 187 -3.97 -0.64 1.80
CA ASP A 187 -2.50 -0.64 1.72
C ASP A 187 -1.90 -1.46 2.86
N LEU A 188 -1.33 -2.61 2.54
CA LEU A 188 -0.75 -3.55 3.49
C LEU A 188 0.78 -3.44 3.49
N SER A 189 1.38 -3.38 4.65
CA SER A 189 2.84 -3.31 4.81
C SER A 189 3.34 -4.34 5.81
N SER A 190 3.49 -4.01 7.09
CA SER A 190 4.08 -4.89 8.11
C SER A 190 3.28 -6.16 8.39
N SER A 191 1.97 -6.14 8.20
CA SER A 191 1.10 -7.31 8.40
C SER A 191 1.39 -8.48 7.44
N VAL A 192 2.00 -8.20 6.30
CA VAL A 192 2.44 -9.22 5.34
C VAL A 192 3.95 -9.46 5.42
N GLU A 193 4.52 -9.31 6.62
CA GLU A 193 5.93 -9.56 6.92
C GLU A 193 6.09 -10.65 7.99
N THR A 194 7.21 -11.37 7.90
CA THR A 194 7.77 -12.25 8.95
C THR A 194 9.22 -11.85 9.12
N ASP A 195 9.64 -11.60 10.36
CA ASP A 195 11.01 -11.16 10.71
C ASP A 195 11.50 -9.93 9.93
N GLY A 196 10.59 -8.97 9.67
CA GLY A 196 10.89 -7.72 8.95
C GLY A 196 11.08 -7.90 7.43
N HIS A 197 10.70 -9.04 6.88
CA HIS A 197 10.73 -9.35 5.47
C HIS A 197 9.34 -9.71 4.95
N LYS A 198 9.06 -9.37 3.69
CA LYS A 198 7.80 -9.78 3.04
C LYS A 198 7.70 -11.31 3.01
N ASP A 199 6.57 -11.80 3.47
CA ASP A 199 6.23 -13.20 3.55
C ASP A 199 5.31 -13.56 2.37
N PRO A 200 5.74 -14.48 1.48
CA PRO A 200 4.96 -14.86 0.30
C PRO A 200 3.59 -15.44 0.64
N ASP A 201 3.48 -16.24 1.70
CA ASP A 201 2.23 -16.90 2.08
C ASP A 201 1.23 -15.88 2.61
N LYS A 202 1.68 -14.94 3.46
CA LYS A 202 0.85 -13.84 3.95
C LYS A 202 0.38 -12.90 2.81
N ILE A 203 1.24 -12.64 1.82
CA ILE A 203 0.86 -11.87 0.64
C ILE A 203 -0.19 -12.63 -0.18
N LEU A 204 0.01 -13.91 -0.40
CA LEU A 204 -0.94 -14.76 -1.11
C LEU A 204 -2.28 -14.79 -0.39
N GLU A 205 -2.31 -15.08 0.90
CA GLU A 205 -3.50 -15.09 1.73
C GLU A 205 -4.26 -13.77 1.60
N ALA A 206 -3.60 -12.63 1.85
CA ALA A 206 -4.21 -11.31 1.77
C ALA A 206 -4.82 -10.98 0.41
N VAL A 207 -4.28 -11.51 -0.70
CA VAL A 207 -4.76 -11.25 -2.05
C VAL A 207 -5.79 -12.27 -2.52
N TYR A 208 -5.63 -13.57 -2.20
CA TYR A 208 -6.52 -14.65 -2.66
C TYR A 208 -7.85 -14.65 -1.92
N ASP A 209 -7.86 -14.49 -0.62
CA ASP A 209 -9.08 -14.40 0.18
C ASP A 209 -10.04 -13.33 -0.36
N ARG A 210 -9.49 -12.33 -1.05
CA ARG A 210 -10.27 -11.28 -1.70
C ARG A 210 -10.80 -11.60 -3.07
N LYS A 211 -10.14 -12.49 -3.82
CA LYS A 211 -10.58 -12.84 -5.18
C LYS A 211 -11.74 -13.82 -5.16
N GLU A 212 -11.78 -14.68 -4.15
CA GLU A 212 -12.79 -15.74 -4.04
C GLU A 212 -14.03 -15.33 -3.25
N HIS A 213 -13.92 -14.34 -2.34
CA HIS A 213 -15.01 -13.95 -1.45
C HIS A 213 -15.88 -12.84 -2.03
N LYS A 214 -16.84 -13.21 -2.85
CA LYS A 214 -18.09 -12.45 -3.01
C LYS A 214 -19.00 -12.69 -1.78
N GLY A 215 -18.51 -12.47 -0.56
CA GLY A 215 -19.30 -12.51 0.67
C GLY A 215 -19.04 -13.67 1.64
N GLY A 216 -17.80 -14.17 1.77
CA GLY A 216 -17.44 -15.21 2.73
C GLY A 216 -16.37 -14.74 3.74
N ILE A 217 -16.32 -15.40 4.88
CA ILE A 217 -15.47 -15.08 6.05
C ILE A 217 -14.01 -15.45 5.78
N ILE A 218 -13.09 -14.53 6.01
CA ILE A 218 -11.63 -14.79 6.03
C ILE A 218 -11.31 -15.54 7.32
N THR A 219 -10.91 -16.79 7.24
CA THR A 219 -10.41 -17.54 8.39
C THR A 219 -8.90 -17.45 8.44
N CYS A 220 -8.38 -16.54 9.26
CA CYS A 220 -6.95 -16.55 9.61
C CYS A 220 -6.66 -17.80 10.45
N GLN A 221 -5.96 -18.77 9.92
CA GLN A 221 -5.50 -19.92 10.71
C GLN A 221 -4.44 -19.43 11.70
N LYS A 222 -4.82 -19.33 12.98
CA LYS A 222 -3.83 -19.23 14.05
C LYS A 222 -3.11 -20.57 14.12
N GLU A 223 -1.84 -20.61 13.80
CA GLU A 223 -0.99 -21.71 14.21
C GLU A 223 -0.89 -21.69 15.74
N ASP A 224 -1.72 -22.49 16.39
CA ASP A 224 -1.53 -22.84 17.80
C ASP A 224 -0.25 -23.68 17.87
N SER A 225 0.87 -23.04 18.16
CA SER A 225 2.09 -23.71 18.62
C SER A 225 1.86 -24.24 20.03
N ALA A 226 1.03 -25.30 20.14
CA ALA A 226 0.89 -26.07 21.35
C ALA A 226 2.17 -26.88 21.56
N SER A 227 2.95 -26.45 22.55
CA SER A 227 4.09 -27.16 23.10
C SER A 227 3.72 -28.62 23.42
N MET A 228 4.32 -29.56 22.71
CA MET A 228 4.46 -30.92 23.22
C MET A 228 5.48 -30.89 24.35
N ALA A 229 5.04 -30.72 25.58
CA ALA A 229 5.81 -31.06 26.77
C ALA A 229 5.83 -32.57 26.90
N ASP A 230 7.02 -33.11 26.70
CA ASP A 230 7.40 -34.48 26.89
C ASP A 230 7.18 -34.90 28.36
N SER A 231 6.29 -35.86 28.56
CA SER A 231 6.11 -36.56 29.84
C SER A 231 6.66 -37.98 29.73
N THR A 232 7.96 -38.12 29.83
CA THR A 232 8.60 -39.42 30.17
C THR A 232 8.79 -39.51 31.68
N SER A 233 7.80 -40.07 32.31
CA SER A 233 7.84 -40.53 33.70
C SER A 233 8.80 -41.71 33.83
N ARG A 234 9.71 -41.60 34.77
CA ARG A 234 10.54 -42.69 35.31
C ARG A 234 9.69 -43.66 36.08
N LYS A 235 9.95 -44.96 35.85
CA LYS A 235 9.88 -46.02 36.86
C LYS A 235 11.23 -46.74 36.81
N HIS A 236 11.97 -46.62 37.81
CA HIS A 236 12.60 -47.52 38.78
C HIS A 236 13.64 -46.78 39.55
#